data_0e24d8b6b4cab18165727e56f5418127
#
_entry.id   0e24d8b6b4cab18165727e56f5418127
#
_cell.length_a   1.000
_cell.length_b   1.000
_cell.length_c   1.000
_cell.angle_alpha   90.00
_cell.angle_beta   90.00
_cell.angle_gamma   90.00
#
_symmetry.space_group_name_H-M   'P 1'
#
loop_
_entity.id
_entity.type
_entity.pdbx_description
1 polymer ?
#
loop_
_entity_poly.entity_id
_entity_poly.type
_entity_poly.pdbx_seq_one_letter_code
_entity_poly.pdbx_strand_id
1 'polypeptide(L)'
;MFKAAVLNFSFLSWQDVIGHMAVLNYRRWLTATFINMAFLPMAIAQIVPLDCENAKNFVEKTTCSNPKLKELDNQLFEELEQAAQQTKVPSQMLELTHQSWIKSRNQCKNTACIEQTYQKRLLEIKNLNTTDQEFVHYFIRIKDQQPDPDLALLQLQMLDEKRVRVLAQTFWSSNDQKHNQSTDFSGYANQAKQITVKDLDSGCILKLRQHHAQWRIWQDSPLCGNKNLRFSGTYELQK
;
A
#
# COMPACT_ATOMS: atom_id res chain seq x y z
N MET A 1 -50.83 20.26 -23.37
CA MET A 1 -51.84 20.41 -22.29
C MET A 1 -51.71 19.22 -21.35
N PHE A 2 -50.97 19.36 -20.25
CA PHE A 2 -51.11 18.50 -19.08
C PHE A 2 -50.78 19.34 -17.84
N LYS A 3 -51.74 19.34 -16.93
CA LYS A 3 -51.82 20.17 -15.73
C LYS A 3 -50.89 19.71 -14.64
N ALA A 4 -50.19 20.64 -14.02
CA ALA A 4 -49.51 20.48 -12.77
C ALA A 4 -50.51 20.28 -11.62
N ALA A 5 -50.31 19.31 -10.77
CA ALA A 5 -50.99 19.16 -9.48
C ALA A 5 -49.99 19.54 -8.37
N VAL A 6 -50.30 20.65 -7.71
CA VAL A 6 -49.60 21.13 -6.50
C VAL A 6 -50.31 20.49 -5.31
N LEU A 7 -49.57 19.72 -4.51
CA LEU A 7 -50.02 19.22 -3.23
C LEU A 7 -49.45 20.09 -2.09
N ASN A 8 -50.37 20.88 -1.51
CA ASN A 8 -50.18 21.61 -0.27
C ASN A 8 -50.13 20.63 0.91
N PHE A 9 -49.02 20.62 1.66
CA PHE A 9 -48.98 20.02 2.99
C PHE A 9 -49.08 21.13 4.06
N SER A 10 -50.19 21.10 4.77
CA SER A 10 -50.50 21.98 5.88
C SER A 10 -49.64 21.69 7.10
N PHE A 11 -49.09 22.73 7.67
CA PHE A 11 -48.50 22.76 9.00
C PHE A 11 -49.56 22.42 10.06
N LEU A 12 -49.34 21.38 10.83
CA LEU A 12 -50.05 21.12 12.09
C LEU A 12 -49.11 21.47 13.26
N SER A 13 -49.61 22.44 14.02
CA SER A 13 -49.05 23.00 15.24
C SER A 13 -49.01 21.94 16.36
N TRP A 14 -47.83 21.77 16.94
CA TRP A 14 -47.65 21.05 18.20
C TRP A 14 -47.72 22.02 19.39
N GLN A 15 -48.94 22.43 19.76
CA GLN A 15 -49.21 22.95 21.08
C GLN A 15 -50.55 22.35 21.50
N ASP A 16 -50.51 21.57 22.56
CA ASP A 16 -51.58 21.19 23.48
C ASP A 16 -51.53 19.68 23.85
N VAL A 17 -50.62 19.35 24.74
CA VAL A 17 -50.84 18.32 25.76
C VAL A 17 -50.00 18.67 27.00
N ILE A 18 -50.49 19.60 27.81
CA ILE A 18 -50.09 19.73 29.21
C ILE A 18 -51.29 19.29 30.03
N GLY A 19 -51.24 18.13 30.62
CA GLY A 19 -52.26 17.63 31.52
C GLY A 19 -51.68 16.62 32.50
N HIS A 20 -51.36 17.10 33.69
CA HIS A 20 -51.34 16.42 34.97
C HIS A 20 -50.96 14.91 35.03
N MET A 21 -49.81 14.59 35.64
CA MET A 21 -49.83 13.67 36.81
C MET A 21 -48.47 13.54 37.52
N ALA A 22 -48.58 13.81 38.81
CA ALA A 22 -47.93 13.13 39.91
C ALA A 22 -46.39 13.15 40.05
N VAL A 23 -46.04 13.92 41.05
CA VAL A 23 -44.80 13.87 41.85
C VAL A 23 -44.52 12.44 42.31
N LEU A 24 -43.42 11.86 41.85
CA LEU A 24 -42.74 10.80 42.56
C LEU A 24 -41.23 11.05 42.52
N ASN A 25 -40.70 11.40 43.68
CA ASN A 25 -39.29 11.51 43.96
C ASN A 25 -38.57 10.23 43.57
N TYR A 26 -37.68 10.29 42.55
CA TYR A 26 -36.64 9.31 42.39
C TYR A 26 -35.31 10.00 42.18
N ARG A 27 -34.64 10.24 43.30
CA ARG A 27 -33.26 10.64 43.34
C ARG A 27 -32.40 9.45 42.90
N ARG A 28 -32.23 9.29 41.60
CA ARG A 28 -31.24 8.32 41.08
C ARG A 28 -30.10 9.08 40.46
N TRP A 29 -28.96 8.89 41.06
CA TRP A 29 -27.64 9.32 40.63
C TRP A 29 -27.38 8.76 39.23
N LEU A 30 -27.50 9.60 38.20
CA LEU A 30 -26.92 9.35 36.89
C LEU A 30 -25.45 9.81 36.96
N THR A 31 -24.58 8.91 37.39
CA THR A 31 -23.15 9.04 37.07
C THR A 31 -23.04 8.88 35.55
N ALA A 32 -22.98 10.01 34.84
CA ALA A 32 -22.59 10.05 33.46
C ALA A 32 -21.11 9.59 33.37
N THR A 33 -20.91 8.31 33.18
CA THR A 33 -19.62 7.78 32.74
C THR A 33 -19.38 8.31 31.33
N PHE A 34 -18.71 9.45 31.23
CA PHE A 34 -18.06 9.87 30.00
C PHE A 34 -17.04 8.78 29.65
N ILE A 35 -17.44 7.85 28.78
CA ILE A 35 -16.49 6.98 28.10
C ILE A 35 -15.65 7.91 27.23
N ASN A 36 -14.53 8.30 27.78
CA ASN A 36 -13.47 9.00 27.09
C ASN A 36 -12.91 8.00 26.07
N MET A 37 -13.56 7.94 24.89
CA MET A 37 -13.07 7.17 23.76
C MET A 37 -11.79 7.89 23.31
N ALA A 38 -10.68 7.53 23.95
CA ALA A 38 -9.36 7.97 23.52
C ALA A 38 -9.21 7.49 22.06
N PHE A 39 -9.44 8.40 21.12
CA PHE A 39 -8.95 8.25 19.77
C PHE A 39 -7.43 8.15 19.89
N LEU A 40 -6.94 6.92 19.98
CA LEU A 40 -5.54 6.66 19.74
C LEU A 40 -5.30 7.10 18.29
N PRO A 41 -4.50 8.15 18.04
CA PRO A 41 -4.10 8.44 16.69
C PRO A 41 -3.42 7.17 16.19
N MET A 42 -3.98 6.56 15.13
CA MET A 42 -3.20 5.61 14.35
C MET A 42 -1.96 6.37 13.92
N ALA A 43 -0.83 6.05 14.52
CA ALA A 43 0.45 6.57 14.10
C ALA A 43 0.67 6.02 12.69
N ILE A 44 0.32 6.82 11.70
CA ILE A 44 0.76 6.60 10.33
C ILE A 44 2.27 6.73 10.44
N ALA A 45 2.99 5.62 10.26
CA ALA A 45 4.44 5.65 10.28
C ALA A 45 4.86 6.59 9.15
N GLN A 46 5.32 7.77 9.52
CA GLN A 46 5.72 8.77 8.55
C GLN A 46 7.00 8.27 7.87
N ILE A 47 7.00 8.31 6.55
CA ILE A 47 8.23 8.15 5.77
C ILE A 47 9.05 9.40 6.08
N VAL A 48 10.15 9.24 6.81
CA VAL A 48 11.03 10.33 7.24
C VAL A 48 12.47 10.00 6.82
N PRO A 49 13.30 11.03 6.54
CA PRO A 49 14.72 10.82 6.28
C PRO A 49 15.41 10.12 7.44
N LEU A 50 16.54 9.48 7.15
CA LEU A 50 17.33 8.79 8.17
C LEU A 50 17.81 9.79 9.24
N ASP A 51 17.44 9.52 10.48
CA ASP A 51 17.93 10.28 11.65
C ASP A 51 19.37 9.89 11.98
N CYS A 52 20.29 10.73 11.52
CA CYS A 52 21.73 10.50 11.72
C CYS A 52 22.20 10.71 13.16
N GLU A 53 21.45 11.44 13.98
CA GLU A 53 21.80 11.63 15.41
C GLU A 53 21.52 10.35 16.20
N ASN A 54 20.53 9.57 15.76
CA ASN A 54 20.12 8.33 16.40
C ASN A 54 20.44 7.07 15.59
N ALA A 55 21.44 7.11 14.70
CA ALA A 55 21.86 5.97 13.88
C ALA A 55 22.33 4.78 14.74
N LYS A 56 21.63 3.63 14.64
CA LYS A 56 21.80 2.49 15.53
C LYS A 56 22.67 1.37 14.93
N ASN A 57 22.37 1.00 13.71
CA ASN A 57 23.02 -0.16 13.07
C ASN A 57 24.16 0.25 12.11
N PHE A 58 24.86 -0.75 11.58
CA PHE A 58 25.98 -0.55 10.65
C PHE A 58 25.56 0.27 9.41
N VAL A 59 24.40 -0.06 8.83
CA VAL A 59 23.92 0.59 7.58
C VAL A 59 23.59 2.05 7.82
N GLU A 60 22.87 2.35 8.90
CA GLU A 60 22.52 3.73 9.28
C GLU A 60 23.77 4.58 9.50
N LYS A 61 24.72 4.07 10.32
CA LYS A 61 26.00 4.75 10.59
C LYS A 61 26.82 4.96 9.32
N THR A 62 26.86 3.95 8.45
CA THR A 62 27.59 4.05 7.16
C THR A 62 26.92 5.06 6.23
N THR A 63 25.59 5.07 6.15
CA THR A 63 24.84 6.04 5.35
C THR A 63 25.10 7.47 5.84
N CYS A 64 25.04 7.69 7.15
CA CYS A 64 25.27 9.01 7.74
C CYS A 64 26.71 9.53 7.58
N SER A 65 27.71 8.65 7.57
CA SER A 65 29.11 9.02 7.45
C SER A 65 29.61 9.13 5.98
N ASN A 66 28.83 8.63 5.01
CA ASN A 66 29.19 8.63 3.61
C ASN A 66 28.35 9.67 2.84
N PRO A 67 28.96 10.77 2.31
CA PRO A 67 28.21 11.82 1.62
C PRO A 67 27.36 11.32 0.46
N LYS A 68 27.85 10.34 -0.32
CA LYS A 68 27.10 9.77 -1.45
C LYS A 68 25.87 9.01 -1.01
N LEU A 69 25.97 8.20 0.07
CA LEU A 69 24.84 7.45 0.60
C LEU A 69 23.81 8.38 1.25
N LYS A 70 24.28 9.43 1.93
CA LYS A 70 23.39 10.45 2.50
C LYS A 70 22.61 11.18 1.42
N GLU A 71 23.24 11.50 0.30
CA GLU A 71 22.58 12.07 -0.86
C GLU A 71 21.51 11.14 -1.45
N LEU A 72 21.81 9.84 -1.58
CA LEU A 72 20.83 8.85 -2.03
C LEU A 72 19.65 8.69 -1.07
N ASP A 73 19.88 8.81 0.24
CA ASP A 73 18.81 8.79 1.25
C ASP A 73 17.88 10.01 1.11
N ASN A 74 18.45 11.20 0.96
CA ASN A 74 17.68 12.43 0.73
C ASN A 74 16.85 12.35 -0.57
N GLN A 75 17.46 11.90 -1.67
CA GLN A 75 16.76 11.73 -2.95
C GLN A 75 15.63 10.71 -2.83
N LEU A 76 15.84 9.61 -2.11
CA LEU A 76 14.80 8.62 -1.91
C LEU A 76 13.62 9.19 -1.11
N PHE A 77 13.91 9.99 -0.09
CA PHE A 77 12.87 10.64 0.69
C PHE A 77 12.04 11.61 -0.17
N GLU A 78 12.69 12.46 -0.97
CA GLU A 78 12.02 13.38 -1.88
C GLU A 78 11.12 12.66 -2.90
N GLU A 79 11.62 11.59 -3.51
CA GLU A 79 10.85 10.78 -4.46
C GLU A 79 9.65 10.07 -3.81
N LEU A 80 9.79 9.59 -2.58
CA LEU A 80 8.70 8.98 -1.81
C LEU A 80 7.63 10.00 -1.43
N GLU A 81 8.06 11.20 -1.01
CA GLU A 81 7.15 12.31 -0.69
C GLU A 81 6.39 12.76 -1.93
N GLN A 82 7.07 12.87 -3.07
CA GLN A 82 6.44 13.15 -4.35
C GLN A 82 5.45 12.05 -4.75
N ALA A 83 5.82 10.78 -4.60
CA ALA A 83 4.92 9.66 -4.88
C ALA A 83 3.66 9.71 -4.02
N ALA A 84 3.79 10.03 -2.74
CA ALA A 84 2.66 10.14 -1.81
C ALA A 84 1.71 11.29 -2.16
N GLN A 85 2.22 12.38 -2.72
CA GLN A 85 1.42 13.57 -3.04
C GLN A 85 0.85 13.56 -4.46
N GLN A 86 1.58 13.02 -5.43
CA GLN A 86 1.26 13.20 -6.86
C GLN A 86 0.72 11.95 -7.53
N THR A 87 0.83 10.79 -6.90
CA THR A 87 0.38 9.53 -7.50
C THR A 87 -0.87 8.98 -6.83
N LYS A 88 -1.57 8.08 -7.52
CA LYS A 88 -2.70 7.31 -6.94
C LYS A 88 -2.23 6.09 -6.15
N VAL A 89 -0.93 5.98 -5.86
CA VAL A 89 -0.41 4.87 -5.06
C VAL A 89 -1.00 4.96 -3.65
N PRO A 90 -1.67 3.93 -3.15
CA PRO A 90 -2.17 3.96 -1.78
C PRO A 90 -1.03 4.19 -0.79
N SER A 91 -1.18 5.15 0.12
CA SER A 91 -0.15 5.50 1.11
C SER A 91 0.30 4.30 1.93
N GLN A 92 -0.62 3.43 2.30
CA GLN A 92 -0.32 2.16 2.97
C GLN A 92 0.64 1.28 2.15
N MET A 93 0.49 1.25 0.83
CA MET A 93 1.35 0.46 -0.06
C MET A 93 2.77 1.03 -0.13
N LEU A 94 2.91 2.36 -0.21
CA LEU A 94 4.21 3.03 -0.12
C LEU A 94 4.90 2.73 1.20
N GLU A 95 4.17 2.83 2.30
CA GLU A 95 4.68 2.56 3.64
C GLU A 95 5.14 1.10 3.80
N LEU A 96 4.28 0.12 3.47
CA LEU A 96 4.60 -1.30 3.58
C LEU A 96 5.83 -1.68 2.75
N THR A 97 5.91 -1.18 1.51
CA THR A 97 7.05 -1.44 0.64
C THR A 97 8.31 -0.77 1.15
N HIS A 98 8.21 0.44 1.70
CA HIS A 98 9.34 1.15 2.27
C HIS A 98 9.88 0.44 3.52
N GLN A 99 9.01 0.02 4.43
CA GLN A 99 9.40 -0.76 5.60
C GLN A 99 10.08 -2.09 5.23
N SER A 100 9.56 -2.80 4.23
CA SER A 100 10.16 -4.03 3.73
C SER A 100 11.53 -3.77 3.09
N TRP A 101 11.66 -2.67 2.34
CA TRP A 101 12.93 -2.22 1.80
C TRP A 101 13.96 -1.88 2.90
N ILE A 102 13.57 -1.16 3.95
CA ILE A 102 14.45 -0.86 5.10
C ILE A 102 15.00 -2.15 5.72
N LYS A 103 14.15 -3.16 5.92
CA LYS A 103 14.57 -4.45 6.45
C LYS A 103 15.64 -5.11 5.55
N SER A 104 15.44 -5.09 4.22
CA SER A 104 16.39 -5.62 3.24
C SER A 104 17.69 -4.82 3.21
N ARG A 105 17.60 -3.48 3.16
CA ARG A 105 18.75 -2.57 3.21
C ARG A 105 19.62 -2.83 4.43
N ASN A 106 19.00 -3.00 5.59
CA ASN A 106 19.72 -3.20 6.86
C ASN A 106 20.48 -4.53 6.95
N GLN A 107 20.34 -5.42 5.97
CA GLN A 107 21.13 -6.65 5.87
C GLN A 107 22.47 -6.46 5.15
N CYS A 108 22.68 -5.34 4.49
CA CYS A 108 23.91 -5.02 3.82
C CYS A 108 25.12 -5.03 4.79
N LYS A 109 26.24 -5.59 4.32
CA LYS A 109 27.48 -5.71 5.09
C LYS A 109 28.61 -4.82 4.56
N ASN A 110 28.38 -4.10 3.48
CA ASN A 110 29.34 -3.19 2.86
C ASN A 110 28.64 -2.05 2.14
N THR A 111 29.39 -0.99 1.84
CA THR A 111 28.92 0.24 1.21
C THR A 111 28.33 0.00 -0.18
N ALA A 112 28.93 -0.89 -0.98
CA ALA A 112 28.46 -1.17 -2.34
C ALA A 112 27.05 -1.79 -2.33
N CYS A 113 26.77 -2.72 -1.41
CA CYS A 113 25.45 -3.31 -1.21
C CYS A 113 24.42 -2.20 -0.82
N ILE A 114 24.79 -1.30 0.11
CA ILE A 114 23.91 -0.22 0.54
C ILE A 114 23.58 0.67 -0.67
N GLU A 115 24.60 1.09 -1.42
CA GLU A 115 24.42 1.93 -2.61
C GLU A 115 23.48 1.29 -3.64
N GLN A 116 23.71 0.02 -4.00
CA GLN A 116 22.84 -0.71 -4.93
C GLN A 116 21.39 -0.78 -4.44
N THR A 117 21.20 -0.99 -3.14
CA THR A 117 19.85 -1.07 -2.55
C THR A 117 19.11 0.26 -2.63
N TYR A 118 19.80 1.39 -2.40
CA TYR A 118 19.24 2.73 -2.61
C TYR A 118 18.92 3.00 -4.08
N GLN A 119 19.85 2.71 -4.99
CA GLN A 119 19.64 2.95 -6.43
C GLN A 119 18.47 2.15 -6.98
N LYS A 120 18.35 0.88 -6.56
CA LYS A 120 17.20 0.04 -6.93
C LYS A 120 15.89 0.64 -6.42
N ARG A 121 15.84 1.04 -5.15
CA ARG A 121 14.63 1.63 -4.57
C ARG A 121 14.24 2.94 -5.24
N LEU A 122 15.20 3.80 -5.53
CA LEU A 122 14.97 5.04 -6.29
C LEU A 122 14.33 4.75 -7.64
N LEU A 123 14.84 3.76 -8.37
CA LEU A 123 14.26 3.37 -9.65
C LEU A 123 12.82 2.84 -9.50
N GLU A 124 12.56 2.04 -8.47
CA GLU A 124 11.20 1.54 -8.17
C GLU A 124 10.23 2.71 -7.94
N ILE A 125 10.59 3.68 -7.09
CA ILE A 125 9.72 4.82 -6.78
C ILE A 125 9.53 5.73 -8.00
N LYS A 126 10.58 6.00 -8.77
CA LYS A 126 10.47 6.76 -10.03
C LYS A 126 9.53 6.09 -11.04
N ASN A 127 9.50 4.77 -11.08
CA ASN A 127 8.55 4.04 -11.92
C ASN A 127 7.09 4.19 -11.43
N LEU A 128 6.86 4.48 -10.14
CA LEU A 128 5.53 4.80 -9.63
C LEU A 128 5.10 6.22 -10.00
N ASN A 129 6.04 7.15 -10.10
CA ASN A 129 5.81 8.56 -10.45
C ASN A 129 5.57 8.78 -11.96
N THR A 130 5.21 7.75 -12.71
CA THR A 130 4.92 7.92 -14.15
C THR A 130 3.66 8.77 -14.34
N THR A 131 3.66 9.58 -15.41
CA THR A 131 2.70 10.66 -15.66
C THR A 131 1.25 10.21 -15.87
N ASP A 132 0.98 8.95 -16.22
CA ASP A 132 -0.35 8.43 -16.52
C ASP A 132 -0.93 7.59 -15.38
N GLN A 133 -1.15 8.22 -14.23
CA GLN A 133 -1.71 7.55 -13.03
C GLN A 133 -3.18 7.14 -13.22
N GLU A 134 -3.90 7.69 -14.18
CA GLU A 134 -5.30 7.34 -14.43
C GLU A 134 -5.48 5.89 -14.88
N PHE A 135 -4.47 5.33 -15.51
CA PHE A 135 -4.47 3.97 -16.05
C PHE A 135 -3.64 2.98 -15.21
N VAL A 136 -3.29 3.36 -13.98
CA VAL A 136 -2.50 2.50 -13.09
C VAL A 136 -3.39 1.95 -11.98
N HIS A 137 -3.37 0.63 -11.83
CA HIS A 137 -4.12 -0.08 -10.80
C HIS A 137 -3.16 -0.84 -9.88
N TYR A 138 -3.36 -0.70 -8.57
CA TYR A 138 -2.53 -1.30 -7.54
C TYR A 138 -3.31 -2.38 -6.81
N PHE A 139 -2.65 -3.52 -6.60
CA PHE A 139 -3.24 -4.68 -5.94
C PHE A 139 -2.28 -5.20 -4.88
N ILE A 140 -2.84 -5.68 -3.78
CA ILE A 140 -2.12 -6.37 -2.72
C ILE A 140 -2.53 -7.83 -2.67
N ARG A 141 -1.58 -8.74 -2.41
CA ARG A 141 -1.93 -10.14 -2.21
C ARG A 141 -2.70 -10.31 -0.91
N ILE A 142 -3.77 -11.08 -0.99
CA ILE A 142 -4.62 -11.42 0.16
C ILE A 142 -4.56 -12.91 0.47
N LYS A 143 -4.65 -13.21 1.76
CA LYS A 143 -4.84 -14.54 2.32
C LYS A 143 -5.92 -14.45 3.39
N ASP A 144 -6.92 -15.31 3.32
CA ASP A 144 -8.05 -15.31 4.27
C ASP A 144 -8.73 -13.93 4.41
N GLN A 145 -8.89 -13.22 3.27
CA GLN A 145 -9.49 -11.87 3.16
C GLN A 145 -8.70 -10.75 3.89
N GLN A 146 -7.46 -11.00 4.27
CA GLN A 146 -6.56 -10.01 4.85
C GLN A 146 -5.30 -9.89 4.00
N PRO A 147 -4.56 -8.78 4.09
CA PRO A 147 -3.25 -8.69 3.48
C PRO A 147 -2.37 -9.87 3.89
N ASP A 148 -1.71 -10.50 2.91
CA ASP A 148 -0.81 -11.63 3.17
C ASP A 148 0.37 -11.15 4.03
N PRO A 149 0.71 -11.85 5.14
CA PRO A 149 1.89 -11.53 5.94
C PRO A 149 3.20 -11.51 5.12
N ASP A 150 3.30 -12.38 4.12
CA ASP A 150 4.36 -12.33 3.10
C ASP A 150 3.91 -11.36 2.01
N LEU A 151 4.17 -10.08 2.20
CA LEU A 151 3.71 -9.00 1.34
C LEU A 151 4.04 -9.27 -0.13
N ALA A 152 3.03 -9.20 -0.98
CA ALA A 152 3.23 -9.17 -2.43
C ALA A 152 2.30 -8.14 -3.07
N LEU A 153 2.85 -7.42 -4.03
CA LEU A 153 2.23 -6.30 -4.70
C LEU A 153 2.16 -6.57 -6.19
N LEU A 154 1.11 -6.07 -6.81
CA LEU A 154 0.93 -6.10 -8.26
C LEU A 154 0.50 -4.70 -8.71
N GLN A 155 1.17 -4.18 -9.72
CA GLN A 155 0.78 -2.96 -10.41
C GLN A 155 0.50 -3.31 -11.87
N LEU A 156 -0.66 -2.90 -12.34
CA LEU A 156 -1.05 -2.98 -13.74
C LEU A 156 -1.16 -1.57 -14.30
N GLN A 157 -0.32 -1.24 -15.26
CA GLN A 157 -0.34 0.04 -15.97
C GLN A 157 -0.83 -0.19 -17.41
N MET A 158 -2.00 0.36 -17.73
CA MET A 158 -2.52 0.35 -19.08
C MET A 158 -1.73 1.36 -19.92
N LEU A 159 -1.00 0.88 -20.92
CA LEU A 159 -0.19 1.72 -21.81
C LEU A 159 -1.00 2.28 -22.96
N ASP A 160 -1.96 1.49 -23.44
CA ASP A 160 -2.93 1.82 -24.47
C ASP A 160 -4.10 0.80 -24.40
N GLU A 161 -5.02 0.83 -25.37
CA GLU A 161 -6.18 -0.07 -25.41
C GLU A 161 -5.81 -1.56 -25.51
N LYS A 162 -4.59 -1.89 -25.88
CA LYS A 162 -4.14 -3.27 -26.16
C LYS A 162 -3.01 -3.75 -25.27
N ARG A 163 -2.23 -2.85 -24.68
CA ARG A 163 -1.00 -3.21 -23.97
C ARG A 163 -1.07 -2.84 -22.48
N VAL A 164 -0.56 -3.73 -21.66
CA VAL A 164 -0.41 -3.54 -20.23
C VAL A 164 1.03 -3.82 -19.81
N ARG A 165 1.57 -2.95 -18.98
CA ARG A 165 2.79 -3.21 -18.21
C ARG A 165 2.40 -3.84 -16.89
N VAL A 166 3.08 -4.92 -16.54
CA VAL A 166 2.89 -5.64 -15.28
C VAL A 166 4.15 -5.47 -14.47
N LEU A 167 4.00 -4.93 -13.28
CA LEU A 167 5.04 -4.86 -12.26
C LEU A 167 4.56 -5.65 -11.06
N ALA A 168 5.40 -6.47 -10.49
CA ALA A 168 5.08 -7.17 -9.25
C ALA A 168 6.30 -7.21 -8.33
N GLN A 169 6.05 -7.20 -7.03
CA GLN A 169 7.08 -7.28 -6.01
C GLN A 169 6.61 -8.19 -4.90
N THR A 170 7.48 -9.06 -4.43
CA THR A 170 7.18 -9.92 -3.29
C THR A 170 8.28 -9.85 -2.25
N PHE A 171 7.88 -9.90 -1.00
CA PHE A 171 8.75 -9.80 0.16
C PHE A 171 8.53 -11.03 1.05
N TRP A 172 9.59 -11.46 1.67
CA TRP A 172 9.54 -12.52 2.67
C TRP A 172 10.47 -12.16 3.83
N SER A 173 10.01 -12.46 5.04
CA SER A 173 10.78 -12.28 6.27
C SER A 173 10.75 -13.56 7.08
N SER A 174 11.89 -14.00 7.61
CA SER A 174 11.91 -15.11 8.54
C SER A 174 11.15 -14.76 9.83
N ASN A 175 10.66 -15.78 10.54
CA ASN A 175 9.87 -15.56 11.79
C ASN A 175 10.68 -14.79 12.84
N ASP A 176 12.00 -14.94 12.87
CA ASP A 176 12.91 -14.19 13.75
C ASP A 176 13.33 -12.83 13.18
N GLN A 177 12.82 -12.45 12.01
CA GLN A 177 13.10 -11.22 11.26
C GLN A 177 14.59 -10.99 10.93
N LYS A 178 15.44 -12.02 11.07
CA LYS A 178 16.88 -11.93 10.78
C LYS A 178 17.19 -12.04 9.31
N HIS A 179 16.31 -12.66 8.53
CA HIS A 179 16.48 -12.85 7.10
C HIS A 179 15.28 -12.24 6.36
N ASN A 180 15.55 -11.27 5.50
CA ASN A 180 14.55 -10.65 4.65
C ASN A 180 15.02 -10.79 3.21
N GLN A 181 14.07 -11.08 2.33
CA GLN A 181 14.30 -11.24 0.90
C GLN A 181 13.21 -10.52 0.13
N SER A 182 13.53 -10.05 -1.05
CA SER A 182 12.57 -9.51 -2.01
C SER A 182 12.96 -9.90 -3.42
N THR A 183 11.98 -9.97 -4.30
CA THR A 183 12.20 -10.08 -5.73
C THR A 183 11.15 -9.27 -6.48
N ASP A 184 11.55 -8.78 -7.65
CA ASP A 184 10.73 -7.95 -8.51
C ASP A 184 10.44 -8.70 -9.81
N PHE A 185 9.41 -8.25 -10.47
CA PHE A 185 8.99 -8.72 -11.78
C PHE A 185 8.56 -7.51 -12.61
N SER A 186 9.02 -7.45 -13.87
CA SER A 186 8.60 -6.42 -14.82
C SER A 186 8.45 -7.01 -16.21
N GLY A 187 7.30 -6.80 -16.82
CA GLY A 187 7.08 -7.28 -18.18
C GLY A 187 5.90 -6.61 -18.87
N TYR A 188 5.71 -6.93 -20.14
CA TYR A 188 4.63 -6.41 -20.96
C TYR A 188 3.78 -7.54 -21.50
N ALA A 189 2.48 -7.27 -21.65
CA ALA A 189 1.53 -8.19 -22.27
C ALA A 189 0.45 -7.45 -23.07
N ASN A 190 -0.30 -8.20 -23.85
CA ASN A 190 -1.57 -7.71 -24.39
C ASN A 190 -2.63 -7.75 -23.30
N GLN A 191 -3.45 -6.70 -23.25
CA GLN A 191 -4.57 -6.61 -22.31
C GLN A 191 -5.60 -7.69 -22.60
N ALA A 192 -5.92 -8.50 -21.60
CA ALA A 192 -6.94 -9.53 -21.64
C ALA A 192 -7.33 -9.95 -20.22
N LYS A 193 -8.45 -10.67 -20.08
CA LYS A 193 -8.86 -11.27 -18.79
C LYS A 193 -7.88 -12.36 -18.30
N GLN A 194 -7.08 -12.91 -19.19
CA GLN A 194 -5.99 -13.83 -18.87
C GLN A 194 -4.77 -13.43 -19.68
N ILE A 195 -3.67 -13.17 -19.01
CA ILE A 195 -2.42 -12.72 -19.61
C ILE A 195 -1.26 -13.61 -19.16
N THR A 196 -0.30 -13.78 -20.05
CA THR A 196 0.99 -14.41 -19.76
C THR A 196 2.05 -13.37 -20.00
N VAL A 197 2.89 -13.15 -18.98
CA VAL A 197 3.94 -12.13 -19.00
C VAL A 197 5.27 -12.79 -18.70
N LYS A 198 6.28 -12.44 -19.46
CA LYS A 198 7.66 -12.82 -19.20
C LYS A 198 8.41 -11.62 -18.63
N ASP A 199 9.13 -11.85 -17.56
CA ASP A 199 10.02 -10.86 -16.99
C ASP A 199 11.18 -10.54 -17.92
N LEU A 200 11.53 -9.26 -18.02
CA LEU A 200 12.53 -8.76 -18.97
C LEU A 200 13.96 -9.21 -18.62
N ASP A 201 14.26 -9.34 -17.32
CA ASP A 201 15.61 -9.59 -16.82
C ASP A 201 15.83 -11.06 -16.45
N SER A 202 14.95 -11.62 -15.62
CA SER A 202 15.11 -12.98 -15.08
C SER A 202 14.58 -14.09 -16.00
N GLY A 203 13.69 -13.74 -16.93
CA GLY A 203 12.98 -14.72 -17.73
C GLY A 203 11.85 -15.45 -16.98
N CYS A 204 11.53 -15.03 -15.75
CA CYS A 204 10.35 -15.51 -15.02
C CYS A 204 9.09 -15.34 -15.83
N ILE A 205 8.19 -16.32 -15.77
CA ILE A 205 6.89 -16.26 -16.46
C ILE A 205 5.78 -16.31 -15.41
N LEU A 206 4.90 -15.31 -15.47
CA LEU A 206 3.70 -15.25 -14.68
C LEU A 206 2.47 -15.36 -15.59
N LYS A 207 1.48 -16.11 -15.14
CA LYS A 207 0.14 -16.12 -15.69
C LYS A 207 -0.81 -15.46 -14.72
N LEU A 208 -1.56 -14.49 -15.20
CA LEU A 208 -2.53 -13.72 -14.43
C LEU A 208 -3.92 -13.91 -15.03
N ARG A 209 -4.92 -14.08 -14.18
CA ARG A 209 -6.33 -14.15 -14.58
C ARG A 209 -7.16 -13.20 -13.74
N GLN A 210 -7.94 -12.38 -14.40
CA GLN A 210 -8.92 -11.51 -13.75
C GLN A 210 -10.16 -12.31 -13.36
N HIS A 211 -10.60 -12.09 -12.12
CA HIS A 211 -11.87 -12.59 -11.60
C HIS A 211 -12.56 -11.46 -10.83
N HIS A 212 -13.59 -10.86 -11.42
CA HIS A 212 -14.22 -9.63 -10.93
C HIS A 212 -13.18 -8.50 -10.75
N ALA A 213 -13.09 -7.93 -9.54
CA ALA A 213 -12.12 -6.88 -9.19
C ALA A 213 -10.76 -7.42 -8.72
N GLN A 214 -10.56 -8.73 -8.72
CA GLN A 214 -9.35 -9.39 -8.25
C GLN A 214 -8.56 -9.98 -9.42
N TRP A 215 -7.25 -10.12 -9.20
CA TRP A 215 -6.37 -10.89 -10.07
C TRP A 215 -5.82 -12.10 -9.34
N ARG A 216 -5.78 -13.23 -10.01
CA ARG A 216 -5.09 -14.42 -9.53
C ARG A 216 -3.84 -14.64 -10.35
N ILE A 217 -2.70 -14.80 -9.66
CA ILE A 217 -1.40 -15.06 -10.28
C ILE A 217 -1.00 -16.51 -10.04
N TRP A 218 -0.50 -17.16 -11.10
CA TRP A 218 0.23 -18.40 -11.04
C TRP A 218 1.67 -18.15 -11.47
N GLN A 219 2.59 -18.77 -10.77
CA GLN A 219 4.01 -18.74 -11.06
C GLN A 219 4.37 -20.01 -11.84
N ASP A 220 4.80 -19.85 -13.08
CA ASP A 220 5.02 -20.98 -13.99
C ASP A 220 6.48 -21.40 -14.13
N SER A 221 7.41 -20.61 -13.61
CA SER A 221 8.83 -20.81 -13.85
C SER A 221 9.61 -20.85 -12.54
N PRO A 222 10.57 -21.77 -12.39
CA PRO A 222 11.51 -21.74 -11.25
C PRO A 222 12.38 -20.48 -11.20
N LEU A 223 12.43 -19.72 -12.29
CA LEU A 223 13.13 -18.43 -12.38
C LEU A 223 12.39 -17.30 -11.65
N CYS A 224 11.18 -17.52 -11.20
CA CYS A 224 10.34 -16.51 -10.53
C CYS A 224 10.69 -16.31 -9.03
N GLY A 225 11.85 -16.63 -8.59
CA GLY A 225 12.25 -16.53 -7.19
C GLY A 225 12.60 -17.88 -6.57
N ASN A 226 12.31 -18.05 -5.30
CA ASN A 226 12.59 -19.27 -4.55
C ASN A 226 11.35 -19.75 -3.76
N LYS A 227 11.53 -20.77 -2.92
CA LYS A 227 10.43 -21.32 -2.10
C LYS A 227 9.73 -20.30 -1.19
N ASN A 228 10.42 -19.24 -0.80
CA ASN A 228 9.94 -18.20 0.11
C ASN A 228 9.37 -16.99 -0.66
N LEU A 229 9.93 -16.68 -1.84
CA LEU A 229 9.53 -15.55 -2.66
C LEU A 229 8.58 -16.03 -3.77
N ARG A 230 7.29 -15.81 -3.59
CA ARG A 230 6.27 -16.28 -4.53
C ARG A 230 5.34 -15.15 -4.95
N PHE A 231 5.13 -15.04 -6.25
CA PHE A 231 4.10 -14.15 -6.81
C PHE A 231 2.72 -14.79 -6.84
N SER A 232 2.63 -16.12 -6.77
CA SER A 232 1.33 -16.80 -6.84
C SER A 232 0.41 -16.43 -5.69
N GLY A 233 -0.87 -16.22 -6.00
CA GLY A 233 -1.89 -15.86 -5.02
C GLY A 233 -3.04 -15.06 -5.63
N THR A 234 -3.95 -14.62 -4.79
CA THR A 234 -5.07 -13.72 -5.14
C THR A 234 -4.72 -12.30 -4.71
N TYR A 235 -4.96 -11.36 -5.60
CA TYR A 235 -4.63 -9.94 -5.43
C TYR A 235 -5.88 -9.10 -5.49
N GLU A 236 -6.06 -8.24 -4.52
CA GLU A 236 -7.21 -7.35 -4.40
C GLU A 236 -6.84 -5.91 -4.71
N LEU A 237 -7.73 -5.22 -5.45
CA LEU A 237 -7.55 -3.83 -5.84
C LEU A 237 -7.52 -2.93 -4.61
N GLN A 238 -6.51 -2.09 -4.55
CA GLN A 238 -6.38 -1.03 -3.56
C GLN A 238 -7.03 0.26 -4.11
N LYS A 239 -7.80 0.93 -3.28
CA LYS A 239 -8.55 2.16 -3.62
C LYS A 239 -7.86 3.38 -3.06
#